data_d523089513da8da75a55c6085c133eb6
#
_entry.id   d523089513da8da75a55c6085c133eb6
#
_cell.length_a   1.000
_cell.length_b   1.000
_cell.length_c   1.000
_cell.angle_alpha   90.00
_cell.angle_beta   90.00
_cell.angle_gamma   90.00
#
_symmetry.space_group_name_H-M   'P 1'
#
loop_
_entity.id
_entity.type
_entity.pdbx_description
1 polymer ?
#
loop_
_entity_poly.entity_id
_entity_poly.type
_entity_poly.pdbx_seq_one_letter_code
_entity_poly.pdbx_strand_id
1 'polypeptide(L)'
;MAKQHFYLKLNPPRASFTFDMTNDEKLVMQHHVSYWKPYVENGIVLVLGPVLDPKGGFGIAVIGVDDEMQLETLIANDPANGLNSYEIYPMKATSKFINSIS
;
A
#
# COMPACT_ATOMS: atom_id res chain seq x y z
N MET A 1 15.06 5.54 16.95
CA MET A 1 14.16 4.40 17.21
C MET A 1 13.97 3.60 15.95
N ALA A 2 13.90 2.29 16.10
CA ALA A 2 13.70 1.41 14.94
C ALA A 2 12.28 1.57 14.39
N LYS A 3 12.18 1.57 13.08
CA LYS A 3 10.87 1.56 12.41
C LYS A 3 10.21 0.19 12.54
N GLN A 4 8.90 0.18 12.60
CA GLN A 4 8.10 -1.02 12.48
C GLN A 4 7.66 -1.16 11.02
N HIS A 5 7.84 -2.34 10.46
CA HIS A 5 7.53 -2.59 9.05
C HIS A 5 6.28 -3.43 8.92
N PHE A 6 5.50 -3.11 7.90
CA PHE A 6 4.25 -3.81 7.60
C PHE A 6 4.15 -4.08 6.10
N TYR A 7 3.64 -5.27 5.80
CA TYR A 7 3.22 -5.63 4.45
C TYR A 7 1.73 -5.36 4.35
N LEU A 8 1.34 -4.59 3.36
CA LEU A 8 -0.06 -4.28 3.09
C LEU A 8 -0.46 -4.98 1.79
N LYS A 9 -1.61 -5.62 1.80
CA LYS A 9 -2.24 -6.15 0.60
C LYS A 9 -3.54 -5.41 0.38
N LEU A 10 -3.70 -4.85 -0.83
CA LEU A 10 -4.91 -4.14 -1.21
C LEU A 10 -5.74 -5.05 -2.09
N ASN A 11 -6.87 -5.49 -1.58
CA ASN A 11 -7.79 -6.35 -2.33
C ASN A 11 -8.77 -5.48 -3.10
N PRO A 12 -8.84 -5.60 -4.43
CA PRO A 12 -9.80 -4.84 -5.22
C PRO A 12 -11.22 -5.34 -4.99
N PRO A 13 -12.24 -4.58 -5.40
CA PRO A 13 -13.63 -4.97 -5.16
C PRO A 13 -14.07 -6.21 -5.97
N ARG A 14 -13.33 -6.56 -7.03
CA ARG A 14 -13.62 -7.72 -7.87
C ARG A 14 -12.36 -8.18 -8.60
N ALA A 15 -12.30 -9.44 -8.99
CA ALA A 15 -11.11 -10.03 -9.62
C ALA A 15 -10.74 -9.36 -10.93
N SER A 16 -11.73 -8.86 -11.69
CA SER A 16 -11.53 -8.23 -12.99
C SER A 16 -11.17 -6.74 -12.92
N PHE A 17 -11.07 -6.19 -11.73
CA PHE A 17 -10.97 -4.74 -11.49
C PHE A 17 -9.92 -4.05 -12.35
N THR A 18 -8.74 -4.65 -12.50
CA THR A 18 -7.64 -4.05 -13.29
C THR A 18 -7.99 -3.91 -14.77
N PHE A 19 -8.95 -4.67 -15.25
CA PHE A 19 -9.35 -4.68 -16.67
C PHE A 19 -10.63 -3.92 -16.94
N ASP A 20 -11.47 -3.73 -15.92
CA ASP A 20 -12.80 -3.19 -16.12
C ASP A 20 -13.19 -2.06 -15.16
N MET A 21 -12.19 -1.36 -14.62
CA MET A 21 -12.46 -0.20 -13.78
C MET A 21 -13.40 0.78 -14.50
N THR A 22 -14.41 1.25 -13.76
CA THR A 22 -15.23 2.38 -14.22
C THR A 22 -14.39 3.65 -14.24
N ASN A 23 -14.88 4.70 -14.90
CA ASN A 23 -14.19 5.99 -14.92
C ASN A 23 -14.01 6.55 -13.51
N ASP A 24 -15.03 6.41 -12.66
CA ASP A 24 -14.95 6.86 -11.26
C ASP A 24 -13.90 6.07 -10.48
N GLU A 25 -13.84 4.75 -10.69
CA GLU A 25 -12.84 3.90 -10.04
C GLU A 25 -11.43 4.26 -10.49
N LYS A 26 -11.22 4.53 -11.78
CA LYS A 26 -9.92 4.99 -12.29
C LYS A 26 -9.48 6.28 -11.61
N LEU A 27 -10.41 7.21 -11.42
CA LEU A 27 -10.12 8.47 -10.75
C LEU A 27 -9.71 8.26 -9.29
N VAL A 28 -10.42 7.38 -8.58
CA VAL A 28 -10.08 7.03 -7.20
C VAL A 28 -8.67 6.44 -7.14
N MET A 29 -8.33 5.54 -8.07
CA MET A 29 -7.00 4.92 -8.08
C MET A 29 -5.90 5.91 -8.46
N GLN A 30 -6.19 6.91 -9.29
CA GLN A 30 -5.24 8.00 -9.56
C GLN A 30 -4.97 8.81 -8.29
N HIS A 31 -6.01 9.12 -7.54
CA HIS A 31 -5.86 9.83 -6.25
C HIS A 31 -5.10 8.98 -5.23
N HIS A 32 -5.32 7.67 -5.24
CA HIS A 32 -4.58 6.73 -4.39
C HIS A 32 -3.08 6.81 -4.66
N VAL A 33 -2.67 6.75 -5.94
CA VAL A 33 -1.26 6.85 -6.31
C VAL A 33 -0.68 8.20 -5.89
N SER A 34 -1.40 9.29 -6.14
CA SER A 34 -0.96 10.63 -5.76
C SER A 34 -0.83 10.79 -4.25
N TYR A 35 -1.72 10.16 -3.49
CA TYR A 35 -1.67 10.21 -2.04
C TYR A 35 -0.40 9.56 -1.48
N TRP A 36 -0.02 8.39 -2.03
CA TRP A 36 1.13 7.65 -1.52
C TRP A 36 2.48 8.15 -2.03
N LYS A 37 2.48 8.88 -3.14
CA LYS A 37 3.73 9.31 -3.78
C LYS A 37 4.69 10.06 -2.84
N PRO A 38 4.26 11.05 -2.03
CA PRO A 38 5.18 11.72 -1.09
C PRO A 38 5.80 10.76 -0.08
N TYR A 39 5.07 9.73 0.33
CA TYR A 39 5.56 8.74 1.29
C TYR A 39 6.55 7.75 0.67
N VAL A 40 6.44 7.51 -0.63
CA VAL A 40 7.47 6.80 -1.38
C VAL A 40 8.74 7.64 -1.46
N GLU A 41 8.58 8.92 -1.80
CA GLU A 41 9.72 9.83 -1.97
C GLU A 41 10.47 10.07 -0.66
N ASN A 42 9.79 10.11 0.47
CA ASN A 42 10.44 10.32 1.77
C ASN A 42 10.90 9.02 2.45
N GLY A 43 10.70 7.87 1.82
CA GLY A 43 11.20 6.59 2.31
C GLY A 43 10.31 5.87 3.32
N ILE A 44 9.15 6.40 3.68
CA ILE A 44 8.20 5.69 4.53
C ILE A 44 7.68 4.45 3.81
N VAL A 45 7.34 4.60 2.53
CA VAL A 45 6.96 3.47 1.68
C VAL A 45 8.18 2.96 0.95
N LEU A 46 8.56 1.70 1.18
CA LEU A 46 9.73 1.09 0.56
C LEU A 46 9.40 0.54 -0.82
N VAL A 47 8.22 -0.04 -0.96
CA VAL A 47 7.73 -0.62 -2.20
C VAL A 47 6.24 -0.38 -2.27
N LEU A 48 5.74 -0.02 -3.45
CA LEU A 48 4.32 0.17 -3.69
C LEU A 48 4.04 -0.19 -5.14
N GLY A 49 3.02 -0.97 -5.39
CA GLY A 49 2.63 -1.23 -6.76
C GLY A 49 1.62 -2.37 -6.91
N PRO A 50 1.11 -2.53 -8.12
CA PRO A 50 0.21 -3.65 -8.43
C PRO A 50 0.98 -4.94 -8.64
N VAL A 51 0.35 -6.04 -8.24
CA VAL A 51 0.81 -7.40 -8.55
C VAL A 51 -0.06 -7.91 -9.69
N LEU A 52 0.57 -8.38 -10.75
CA LEU A 52 -0.09 -8.79 -11.98
C LEU A 52 -0.41 -10.28 -11.95
N ASP A 53 -1.24 -10.69 -11.00
CA ASP A 53 -1.68 -12.07 -10.86
C ASP A 53 -2.69 -12.38 -11.95
N PRO A 54 -2.48 -13.45 -12.78
CA PRO A 54 -3.45 -13.81 -13.81
C PRO A 54 -4.85 -14.13 -13.27
N LYS A 55 -4.95 -14.53 -12.02
CA LYS A 55 -6.24 -14.85 -11.38
C LYS A 55 -6.98 -13.61 -10.87
N GLY A 56 -6.32 -12.47 -10.85
CA GLY A 56 -6.87 -11.22 -10.37
C GLY A 56 -5.78 -10.38 -9.72
N GLY A 57 -5.56 -9.19 -10.25
CA GLY A 57 -4.55 -8.28 -9.74
C GLY A 57 -4.91 -7.73 -8.37
N PHE A 58 -3.91 -7.37 -7.61
CA PHE A 58 -4.07 -6.71 -6.31
C PHE A 58 -2.90 -5.74 -6.10
N GLY A 59 -3.00 -4.89 -5.10
CA GLY A 59 -1.90 -3.99 -4.77
C GLY A 59 -1.13 -4.48 -3.57
N ILE A 60 0.14 -4.09 -3.49
CA ILE A 60 0.95 -4.29 -2.28
C ILE A 60 1.67 -3.03 -1.90
N ALA A 61 2.04 -2.95 -0.62
CA ALA A 61 2.97 -1.94 -0.13
C ALA A 61 3.77 -2.53 1.02
N VAL A 62 5.02 -2.09 1.15
CA VAL A 62 5.83 -2.33 2.34
C VAL A 62 6.14 -0.97 2.94
N ILE A 63 5.77 -0.78 4.20
CA ILE A 63 5.80 0.53 4.85
C ILE A 63 6.58 0.42 6.17
N GLY A 64 7.44 1.42 6.43
CA GLY A 64 8.12 1.55 7.71
C GLY A 64 7.58 2.76 8.46
N VAL A 65 7.05 2.54 9.65
CA VAL A 65 6.41 3.57 10.48
C VAL A 65 6.97 3.53 11.91
N ASP A 66 6.70 4.59 12.66
CA ASP A 66 7.15 4.66 14.05
C ASP A 66 6.31 3.78 14.97
N ASP A 67 5.03 3.68 14.68
CA ASP A 67 4.10 2.84 15.43
C ASP A 67 2.89 2.48 14.58
N GLU A 68 2.07 1.57 15.11
CA GLU A 68 0.91 1.06 14.38
C GLU A 68 -0.17 2.13 14.20
N MET A 69 -0.26 3.09 15.12
CA MET A 69 -1.23 4.19 15.00
C MET A 69 -0.92 5.07 13.78
N GLN A 70 0.35 5.32 13.51
CA GLN A 70 0.76 6.05 12.30
C GLN A 70 0.30 5.32 11.05
N LEU A 71 0.47 3.99 11.02
CA LEU A 71 0.02 3.18 9.89
C LEU A 71 -1.49 3.27 9.71
N GLU A 72 -2.25 3.15 10.78
CA GLU A 72 -3.72 3.24 10.72
C GLU A 72 -4.18 4.58 10.17
N THR A 73 -3.53 5.66 10.60
CA THR A 73 -3.85 7.00 10.11
C THR A 73 -3.56 7.12 8.61
N LEU A 74 -2.44 6.61 8.16
CA LEU A 74 -2.09 6.64 6.74
C LEU A 74 -3.10 5.89 5.89
N ILE A 75 -3.51 4.71 6.33
CA ILE A 75 -4.50 3.89 5.60
C ILE A 75 -5.87 4.57 5.61
N ALA A 76 -6.28 5.12 6.75
CA ALA A 76 -7.59 5.76 6.88
C ALA A 76 -7.74 6.95 5.93
N ASN A 77 -6.66 7.64 5.60
CA ASN A 77 -6.68 8.81 4.74
C ASN A 77 -6.44 8.50 3.26
N ASP A 78 -6.21 7.24 2.92
CA ASP A 78 -6.06 6.83 1.52
C ASP A 78 -7.39 6.98 0.80
N PRO A 79 -7.45 7.71 -0.34
CA PRO A 79 -8.69 7.86 -1.11
C PRO A 79 -9.30 6.55 -1.60
N ALA A 80 -8.48 5.50 -1.76
CA ALA A 80 -8.97 4.20 -2.19
C ALA A 80 -9.47 3.31 -1.06
N ASN A 81 -9.35 3.77 0.20
CA ASN A 81 -9.89 3.03 1.33
C ASN A 81 -11.41 3.03 1.24
N GLY A 82 -12.00 1.84 1.24
CA GLY A 82 -13.44 1.68 1.00
C GLY A 82 -13.75 1.11 -0.37
N LEU A 83 -13.03 1.53 -1.42
CA LEU A 83 -13.08 0.86 -2.71
C LEU A 83 -12.30 -0.45 -2.64
N ASN A 84 -11.07 -0.39 -2.14
CA ASN A 84 -10.25 -1.56 -1.85
C ASN A 84 -10.28 -1.85 -0.37
N SER A 85 -10.05 -3.11 0.00
CA SER A 85 -9.86 -3.48 1.39
C SER A 85 -8.39 -3.79 1.65
N TYR A 86 -7.92 -3.45 2.86
CA TYR A 86 -6.53 -3.67 3.25
C TYR A 86 -6.41 -4.90 4.13
N GLU A 87 -5.39 -5.72 3.84
CA GLU A 87 -4.86 -6.71 4.78
C GLU A 87 -3.51 -6.21 5.26
N ILE A 88 -3.26 -6.29 6.55
CA ILE A 88 -2.08 -5.72 7.19
C ILE A 88 -1.34 -6.83 7.92
N TYR A 89 -0.05 -6.97 7.62
CA TYR A 89 0.80 -7.98 8.23
C TYR A 89 2.07 -7.34 8.76
N PRO A 90 2.40 -7.49 10.05
CA PRO A 90 3.71 -7.06 10.53
C PRO A 90 4.80 -7.93 9.90
N MET A 91 5.93 -7.31 9.58
CA MET A 91 7.04 -8.03 8.97
C MET A 91 8.37 -7.42 9.40
N LYS A 92 9.44 -8.17 9.20
CA LYS A 92 10.79 -7.65 9.28
C LYS A 92 11.28 -7.45 7.85
N ALA A 93 11.68 -6.23 7.53
CA ALA A 93 12.07 -5.88 6.17
C ALA A 93 13.59 -5.76 6.07
N THR A 94 14.13 -6.26 4.97
CA THR A 94 15.54 -6.14 4.62
C THR A 94 15.64 -5.43 3.28
N SER A 95 16.42 -4.35 3.24
CA SER A 95 16.65 -3.61 2.01
C SER A 95 17.96 -2.84 2.14
N LYS A 96 18.54 -2.44 1.03
CA LYS A 96 19.76 -1.64 1.06
C LYS A 96 19.53 -0.24 1.64
N PHE A 97 18.28 0.17 1.80
CA PHE A 97 17.92 1.48 2.35
C PHE A 97 17.59 1.45 3.84
N ILE A 98 17.56 0.27 4.45
CA ILE A 98 17.30 0.12 5.87
C ILE A 98 18.30 -0.83 6.50
N ASN A 99 18.63 -0.53 7.75
CA ASN A 99 19.46 -1.43 8.55
C ASN A 99 18.55 -2.58 9.01
N SER A 100 18.72 -3.73 8.38
CA SER A 100 17.81 -4.85 8.48
C SER A 100 17.95 -5.68 9.74
N ILE A 101 18.85 -5.31 10.63
CA ILE A 101 19.10 -6.08 11.83
C ILE A 101 18.28 -5.51 12.97
N SER A 102 17.06 -5.77 12.97
CA SER A 102 16.23 -5.29 14.08
C SER A 102 15.31 -6.39 14.55
#